data_b75efa7ff901f5aa2e270f83c340117f
#
_entry.id   b75efa7ff901f5aa2e270f83c340117f
#
_cell.length_a   1.000
_cell.length_b   1.000
_cell.length_c   1.000
_cell.angle_alpha   90.00
_cell.angle_beta   90.00
_cell.angle_gamma   90.00
#
_symmetry.space_group_name_H-M   'P 1'
#
loop_
_entity.id
_entity.type
_entity.pdbx_description
1 polymer ?
#
loop_
_entity_poly.entity_id
_entity_poly.type
_entity_poly.pdbx_seq_one_letter_code
_entity_poly.pdbx_strand_id
1 'polypeptide(L)' 'MTKKILIVHGKGEGILKHATHEYLKTDKRVLEYKLDIFNDGQTIVTLK' A
#
# COMPACT_ATOMS: atom_id res chain seq x y z
N MET A 1 5.60 -18.50 1.85
CA MET A 1 4.26 -18.07 2.30
C MET A 1 4.03 -16.59 2.01
N THR A 2 2.81 -16.23 1.70
CA THR A 2 2.48 -14.83 1.49
C THR A 2 2.10 -14.17 2.81
N LYS A 3 2.31 -12.87 2.88
CA LYS A 3 2.01 -12.10 4.07
C LYS A 3 1.30 -10.81 3.67
N LYS A 4 0.26 -10.47 4.39
CA LYS A 4 -0.47 -9.22 4.13
C LYS A 4 -0.19 -8.23 5.22
N ILE A 5 0.04 -6.98 4.83
CA ILE A 5 0.26 -5.88 5.76
C ILE A 5 -0.59 -4.69 5.34
N LEU A 6 -0.87 -3.83 6.30
CA LEU A 6 -1.58 -2.59 6.05
C LEU A 6 -0.62 -1.42 6.25
N ILE A 7 -0.57 -0.54 5.27
CA ILE A 7 0.20 0.69 5.38
C ILE A 7 -0.78 1.84 5.49
N VAL A 8 -0.79 2.49 6.65
CA VAL A 8 -1.69 3.62 6.91
C VAL A 8 -0.98 4.90 6.50
N HIS A 9 -1.46 5.56 5.46
CA HIS A 9 -0.90 6.82 4.98
C HIS A 9 -1.81 8.01 5.18
N GLY A 10 -3.00 7.77 5.76
CA GLY A 10 -3.93 8.85 6.08
C GLY A 10 -4.74 9.30 4.88
N LYS A 11 -5.71 10.15 5.17
CA LYS A 11 -6.64 10.67 4.17
C LYS A 11 -6.30 12.09 3.72
N GLY A 12 -5.07 12.48 3.76
CA GLY A 12 -4.68 13.84 3.44
C GLY A 12 -4.73 14.14 1.95
N GLU A 13 -3.75 14.88 1.47
CA GLU A 13 -3.72 15.35 0.10
C GLU A 13 -3.25 14.29 -0.90
N GLY A 14 -3.05 13.08 -0.44
CA GLY A 14 -2.63 11.99 -1.30
C GLY A 14 -1.13 11.92 -1.55
N ILE A 15 -0.35 12.80 -0.93
CA ILE A 15 1.10 12.82 -1.12
C ILE A 15 1.73 11.55 -0.56
N LEU A 16 1.37 11.18 0.67
CA LEU A 16 1.91 9.97 1.30
C LEU A 16 1.43 8.72 0.58
N LYS A 17 0.18 8.72 0.15
CA LYS A 17 -0.38 7.60 -0.60
C LYS A 17 0.40 7.39 -1.90
N HIS A 18 0.63 8.47 -2.62
CA HIS A 18 1.36 8.40 -3.88
C HIS A 18 2.79 7.90 -3.67
N ALA A 19 3.48 8.44 -2.68
CA ALA A 19 4.83 8.02 -2.36
C ALA A 19 4.89 6.55 -1.97
N THR A 20 3.92 6.10 -1.17
CA THR A 20 3.83 4.70 -0.77
C THR A 20 3.67 3.79 -1.98
N HIS A 21 2.75 4.13 -2.87
CA HIS A 21 2.50 3.32 -4.05
C HIS A 21 3.70 3.30 -5.00
N GLU A 22 4.40 4.42 -5.13
CA GLU A 22 5.61 4.47 -5.95
C GLU A 22 6.69 3.55 -5.38
N TYR A 23 6.84 3.54 -4.07
CA TYR A 23 7.79 2.64 -3.42
C TYR A 23 7.41 1.18 -3.68
N LEU A 24 6.14 0.85 -3.49
CA LEU A 24 5.66 -0.53 -3.63
C LEU A 24 5.86 -1.07 -5.04
N LYS A 25 5.75 -0.21 -6.04
CA LYS A 25 5.96 -0.62 -7.42
C LYS A 25 7.37 -1.13 -7.68
N THR A 26 8.33 -0.65 -6.92
CA THR A 26 9.74 -0.98 -7.13
C THR A 26 10.26 -2.09 -6.23
N ASP A 27 9.48 -2.49 -5.22
CA ASP A 27 9.92 -3.51 -4.27
C ASP A 27 9.58 -4.90 -4.80
N LYS A 28 10.62 -5.70 -5.01
CA LYS A 28 10.45 -7.05 -5.55
C LYS A 28 9.74 -8.01 -4.62
N ARG A 29 9.66 -7.68 -3.33
CA ARG A 29 8.97 -8.53 -2.36
C ARG A 29 7.47 -8.35 -2.41
N VAL A 30 7.00 -7.29 -3.05
CA VAL A 30 5.58 -6.99 -3.13
C VAL A 30 4.96 -7.76 -4.29
N LEU A 31 4.02 -8.66 -3.98
CA LEU A 31 3.27 -9.38 -5.00
C LEU A 31 2.16 -8.51 -5.56
N GLU A 32 1.49 -7.79 -4.66
CA GLU A 32 0.32 -7.02 -5.01
C GLU A 32 0.10 -5.94 -3.97
N TYR A 33 -0.45 -4.83 -4.38
CA TYR A 33 -0.89 -3.79 -3.46
C TYR A 33 -2.15 -3.14 -4.02
N LYS A 34 -3.02 -2.71 -3.11
CA LYS A 34 -4.25 -2.04 -3.53
C LYS A 34 -4.76 -1.13 -2.42
N LEU A 35 -5.45 -0.08 -2.81
CA LEU A 35 -6.08 0.83 -1.87
C LEU A 35 -7.26 0.11 -1.22
N ASP A 36 -7.41 0.27 0.11
CA ASP A 36 -8.54 -0.31 0.81
C ASP A 36 -9.81 0.45 0.41
N ILE A 37 -10.79 -0.27 -0.15
CA ILE A 37 -12.01 0.36 -0.64
C ILE A 37 -12.90 0.88 0.50
N PHE A 38 -12.72 0.36 1.71
CA PHE A 38 -13.49 0.79 2.87
C PHE A 38 -12.80 1.91 3.64
N ASN A 39 -11.50 2.07 3.46
CA ASN A 39 -10.74 3.09 4.15
C ASN A 39 -9.60 3.53 3.25
N ASP A 40 -9.82 4.61 2.50
CA ASP A 40 -8.84 5.11 1.54
C ASP A 40 -7.60 5.72 2.18
N GLY A 41 -7.54 5.74 3.51
CA GLY A 41 -6.35 6.18 4.22
C GLY A 41 -5.32 5.08 4.41
N GLN A 42 -5.52 3.90 3.82
CA GLN A 42 -4.58 2.80 3.98
C GLN A 42 -4.50 1.95 2.71
N THR A 43 -3.39 1.25 2.57
CA THR A 43 -3.14 0.37 1.43
C THR A 43 -2.86 -1.04 1.94
N ILE A 44 -3.49 -2.02 1.30
CA ILE A 44 -3.29 -3.43 1.61
C ILE A 44 -2.18 -3.96 0.72
N VAL A 45 -1.13 -4.50 1.32
CA VAL A 45 0.03 -5.00 0.59
C VAL A 45 0.17 -6.49 0.83
N THR A 46 0.36 -7.25 -0.25
CA THR A 46 0.63 -8.67 -0.17
C THR A 46 2.09 -8.91 -0.52
N LEU A 47 2.82 -9.50 0.40
CA LEU A 47 4.24 -9.79 0.22
C LEU A 47 4.44 -11.28 -0.07
N LYS A 48 5.52 -11.58 -0.73
CA LYS A 48 5.93 -12.96 -0.96
C LYS A 48 6.27 -13.67 0.34
#